data_7772d59f5fe91a76f0ac7d12709ca7d6
#
_entry.id   7772d59f5fe91a76f0ac7d12709ca7d6
#
_cell.length_a   1.000
_cell.length_b   1.000
_cell.length_c   1.000
_cell.angle_alpha   90.00
_cell.angle_beta   90.00
_cell.angle_gamma   90.00
#
_symmetry.space_group_name_H-M   'P 1'
#
loop_
_entity.id
_entity.type
_entity.pdbx_description
1 polymer ?
#
loop_
_entity_poly.entity_id
_entity_poly.type
_entity_poly.pdbx_seq_one_letter_code
_entity_poly.pdbx_strand_id
1 'polypeptide(L)'
;MDPQIVSLVSACTALVASIAGPLATLRVSRRQFNATVLSTGRQKWIDSLRDLLADLMSQLAGLSVLKGQWEGAWDRGLGPLHADPSLVAKAERLVLVRWKIRLMLNLTEADHQELDRLIGAAVERLRNEPPGEVDIDADIESISRQAKGILKREWERVKRGT
;
A
#
# COMPACT_ATOMS: atom_id res chain seq x y z
N MET A 1 33.35 -60.43 6.64
CA MET A 1 32.05 -59.86 6.22
C MET A 1 31.77 -60.46 4.82
N ASP A 2 30.59 -60.95 4.64
CA ASP A 2 30.20 -61.60 3.38
C ASP A 2 30.07 -60.46 2.31
N PRO A 3 30.79 -60.56 1.17
CA PRO A 3 30.77 -59.52 0.13
C PRO A 3 29.38 -59.23 -0.43
N GLN A 4 28.48 -60.21 -0.35
CA GLN A 4 27.10 -60.07 -0.76
C GLN A 4 26.30 -59.10 0.19
N ILE A 5 26.57 -59.16 1.50
CA ILE A 5 25.93 -58.28 2.48
C ILE A 5 26.41 -56.85 2.29
N VAL A 6 27.68 -56.61 2.03
CA VAL A 6 28.23 -55.28 1.78
C VAL A 6 27.63 -54.66 0.52
N SER A 7 27.48 -55.43 -0.56
CA SER A 7 26.86 -54.99 -1.80
C SER A 7 25.40 -54.61 -1.63
N LEU A 8 24.62 -55.41 -0.87
CA LEU A 8 23.20 -55.13 -0.59
C LEU A 8 23.02 -53.86 0.22
N VAL A 9 23.83 -53.67 1.26
CA VAL A 9 23.77 -52.47 2.11
C VAL A 9 24.12 -51.24 1.29
N SER A 10 25.15 -51.30 0.43
CA SER A 10 25.55 -50.22 -0.45
C SER A 10 24.42 -49.83 -1.44
N ALA A 11 23.79 -50.84 -2.05
CA ALA A 11 22.67 -50.62 -2.97
C ALA A 11 21.45 -49.98 -2.29
N CYS A 12 21.10 -50.45 -1.09
CA CYS A 12 19.99 -49.84 -0.31
C CYS A 12 20.30 -48.40 0.08
N THR A 13 21.52 -48.10 0.51
CA THR A 13 21.95 -46.75 0.87
C THR A 13 21.91 -45.82 -0.35
N ALA A 14 22.37 -46.26 -1.51
CA ALA A 14 22.31 -45.50 -2.76
C ALA A 14 20.85 -45.22 -3.19
N LEU A 15 19.95 -46.18 -3.03
CA LEU A 15 18.54 -46.03 -3.36
C LEU A 15 17.88 -45.01 -2.45
N VAL A 16 18.11 -45.09 -1.14
CA VAL A 16 17.58 -44.10 -0.18
C VAL A 16 18.11 -42.71 -0.47
N ALA A 17 19.40 -42.56 -0.74
CA ALA A 17 20.00 -41.26 -1.05
C ALA A 17 19.45 -40.66 -2.35
N SER A 18 19.19 -41.50 -3.37
CA SER A 18 18.64 -41.07 -4.66
C SER A 18 17.20 -40.50 -4.57
N ILE A 19 16.44 -40.93 -3.58
CA ILE A 19 15.06 -40.46 -3.36
C ILE A 19 15.03 -39.31 -2.35
N ALA A 20 15.79 -39.41 -1.26
CA ALA A 20 15.77 -38.42 -0.18
C ALA A 20 16.34 -37.05 -0.63
N GLY A 21 17.39 -37.06 -1.46
CA GLY A 21 18.00 -35.83 -1.99
C GLY A 21 17.02 -34.96 -2.78
N PRO A 22 16.41 -35.47 -3.86
CA PRO A 22 15.42 -34.71 -4.63
C PRO A 22 14.22 -34.25 -3.82
N LEU A 23 13.71 -35.05 -2.89
CA LEU A 23 12.58 -34.68 -2.03
C LEU A 23 12.93 -33.52 -1.07
N ALA A 24 14.12 -33.55 -0.48
CA ALA A 24 14.60 -32.43 0.36
C ALA A 24 14.78 -31.16 -0.47
N THR A 25 15.38 -31.25 -1.65
CA THR A 25 15.57 -30.14 -2.57
C THR A 25 14.22 -29.51 -3.00
N LEU A 26 13.24 -30.32 -3.35
CA LEU A 26 11.91 -29.87 -3.72
C LEU A 26 11.21 -29.13 -2.57
N ARG A 27 11.34 -29.59 -1.32
CA ARG A 27 10.78 -28.92 -0.15
C ARG A 27 11.44 -27.56 0.10
N VAL A 28 12.76 -27.50 0.01
CA VAL A 28 13.52 -26.25 0.19
C VAL A 28 13.17 -25.26 -0.93
N SER A 29 13.19 -25.70 -2.18
CA SER A 29 12.86 -24.86 -3.35
C SER A 29 11.44 -24.31 -3.28
N ARG A 30 10.45 -25.10 -2.89
CA ARG A 30 9.06 -24.62 -2.71
C ARG A 30 8.96 -23.56 -1.61
N ARG A 31 9.65 -23.74 -0.47
CA ARG A 31 9.68 -22.72 0.60
C ARG A 31 10.34 -21.42 0.14
N GLN A 32 11.48 -21.51 -0.54
CA GLN A 32 12.19 -20.35 -1.08
C GLN A 32 11.37 -19.64 -2.15
N PHE A 33 10.73 -20.38 -3.05
CA PHE A 33 9.88 -19.83 -4.10
C PHE A 33 8.70 -19.06 -3.49
N ASN A 34 7.98 -19.65 -2.55
CA ASN A 34 6.85 -18.99 -1.88
C ASN A 34 7.31 -17.73 -1.12
N ALA A 35 8.41 -17.81 -0.37
CA ALA A 35 8.95 -16.66 0.33
C ALA A 35 9.34 -15.53 -0.64
N THR A 36 9.97 -15.84 -1.76
CA THR A 36 10.38 -14.86 -2.77
C THR A 36 9.16 -14.21 -3.45
N VAL A 37 8.17 -15.01 -3.85
CA VAL A 37 6.97 -14.51 -4.51
C VAL A 37 6.14 -13.61 -3.57
N LEU A 38 5.96 -14.03 -2.32
CA LEU A 38 5.21 -13.26 -1.32
C LEU A 38 5.94 -11.97 -0.97
N SER A 39 7.27 -12.01 -0.77
CA SER A 39 8.05 -10.81 -0.45
C SER A 39 8.05 -9.80 -1.61
N THR A 40 8.18 -10.27 -2.85
CA THR A 40 8.13 -9.41 -4.05
C THR A 40 6.74 -8.79 -4.23
N GLY A 41 5.67 -9.57 -4.03
CA GLY A 41 4.30 -9.06 -4.09
C GLY A 41 4.04 -7.99 -3.02
N ARG A 42 4.48 -8.23 -1.80
CA ARG A 42 4.35 -7.27 -0.69
C ARG A 42 5.18 -6.01 -0.94
N GLN A 43 6.40 -6.15 -1.47
CA GLN A 43 7.23 -5.00 -1.85
C GLN A 43 6.52 -4.11 -2.87
N LYS A 44 5.98 -4.68 -3.93
CA LYS A 44 5.19 -3.96 -4.94
C LYS A 44 3.98 -3.26 -4.33
N TRP A 45 3.30 -3.92 -3.38
CA TRP A 45 2.18 -3.32 -2.66
C TRP A 45 2.62 -2.09 -1.83
N ILE A 46 3.75 -2.19 -1.08
CA ILE A 46 4.33 -1.08 -0.32
C ILE A 46 4.63 0.10 -1.24
N ASP A 47 5.30 -0.14 -2.36
CA ASP A 47 5.71 0.90 -3.30
C ASP A 47 4.48 1.56 -3.94
N SER A 48 3.51 0.75 -4.39
CA SER A 48 2.25 1.27 -4.97
C SER A 48 1.44 2.09 -3.96
N LEU A 49 1.33 1.63 -2.71
CA LEU A 49 0.62 2.38 -1.67
C LEU A 49 1.33 3.70 -1.33
N ARG A 50 2.66 3.71 -1.30
CA ARG A 50 3.46 4.93 -1.08
C ARG A 50 3.21 5.96 -2.17
N ASP A 51 3.23 5.53 -3.44
CA ASP A 51 3.00 6.40 -4.59
C ASP A 51 1.58 6.99 -4.58
N LEU A 52 0.58 6.16 -4.30
CA LEU A 52 -0.81 6.62 -4.19
C LEU A 52 -1.03 7.58 -3.02
N LEU A 53 -0.38 7.35 -1.88
CA LEU A 53 -0.45 8.26 -0.73
C LEU A 53 0.23 9.60 -1.03
N ALA A 54 1.37 9.59 -1.73
CA ALA A 54 2.03 10.81 -2.17
C ALA A 54 1.16 11.62 -3.15
N ASP A 55 0.53 10.94 -4.12
CA ASP A 55 -0.43 11.54 -5.05
C ASP A 55 -1.64 12.13 -4.28
N LEU A 56 -2.24 11.38 -3.35
CA LEU A 56 -3.34 11.85 -2.51
C LEU A 56 -2.99 13.14 -1.77
N MET A 57 -1.85 13.15 -1.07
CA MET A 57 -1.41 14.32 -0.30
C MET A 57 -1.15 15.54 -1.20
N SER A 58 -0.58 15.32 -2.39
CA SER A 58 -0.39 16.37 -3.40
C SER A 58 -1.72 16.93 -3.92
N GLN A 59 -2.73 16.05 -4.16
CA GLN A 59 -4.06 16.51 -4.59
C GLN A 59 -4.77 17.28 -3.47
N LEU A 60 -4.69 16.83 -2.21
CA LEU A 60 -5.28 17.52 -1.06
C LEU A 60 -4.69 18.94 -0.92
N ALA A 61 -3.36 19.05 -0.91
CA ALA A 61 -2.67 20.35 -0.83
C ALA A 61 -3.03 21.26 -2.02
N GLY A 62 -2.97 20.72 -3.24
CA GLY A 62 -3.28 21.51 -4.44
C GLY A 62 -4.73 21.98 -4.51
N LEU A 63 -5.70 21.16 -4.08
CA LEU A 63 -7.11 21.54 -4.03
C LEU A 63 -7.39 22.56 -2.92
N SER A 64 -6.72 22.47 -1.77
CA SER A 64 -6.85 23.45 -0.68
C SER A 64 -6.41 24.84 -1.15
N VAL A 65 -5.26 24.95 -1.83
CA VAL A 65 -4.77 26.21 -2.39
C VAL A 65 -5.75 26.78 -3.44
N LEU A 66 -6.22 25.95 -4.37
CA LEU A 66 -7.17 26.38 -5.40
C LEU A 66 -8.50 26.82 -4.79
N LYS A 67 -8.99 26.11 -3.77
CA LYS A 67 -10.22 26.47 -3.06
C LYS A 67 -10.09 27.85 -2.39
N GLY A 68 -8.96 28.16 -1.74
CA GLY A 68 -8.69 29.48 -1.17
C GLY A 68 -8.66 30.60 -2.23
N GLN A 69 -8.10 30.34 -3.42
CA GLN A 69 -8.13 31.31 -4.51
C GLN A 69 -9.55 31.58 -5.06
N TRP A 70 -10.43 30.58 -4.95
CA TRP A 70 -11.82 30.63 -5.40
C TRP A 70 -12.72 31.48 -4.51
N GLU A 71 -12.45 31.56 -3.22
CA GLU A 71 -13.20 32.39 -2.27
C GLU A 71 -13.25 33.83 -2.75
N GLY A 72 -12.12 34.37 -3.17
CA GLY A 72 -12.06 35.70 -3.75
C GLY A 72 -12.78 35.85 -5.10
N ALA A 73 -13.11 34.76 -5.79
CA ALA A 73 -13.92 34.80 -7.01
C ALA A 73 -15.42 34.64 -6.71
N TRP A 74 -15.79 33.90 -5.67
CA TRP A 74 -17.17 33.72 -5.19
C TRP A 74 -17.74 35.04 -4.67
N ASP A 75 -16.96 35.77 -3.87
CA ASP A 75 -17.34 37.13 -3.36
C ASP A 75 -17.57 38.14 -4.48
N ARG A 76 -17.05 37.89 -5.67
CA ARG A 76 -17.26 38.70 -6.88
C ARG A 76 -18.45 38.24 -7.72
N GLY A 77 -19.26 37.27 -7.25
CA GLY A 77 -20.46 36.79 -7.94
C GLY A 77 -20.20 35.81 -9.11
N LEU A 78 -18.98 35.31 -9.24
CA LEU A 78 -18.63 34.25 -10.21
C LEU A 78 -19.02 32.89 -9.61
N GLY A 79 -20.24 32.45 -9.84
CA GLY A 79 -20.78 31.20 -9.30
C GLY A 79 -20.11 29.94 -9.85
N PRO A 80 -20.53 28.74 -9.36
CA PRO A 80 -19.91 27.43 -9.66
C PRO A 80 -19.92 27.03 -11.15
N LEU A 81 -20.69 27.68 -11.99
CA LEU A 81 -20.74 27.47 -13.44
C LEU A 81 -19.43 27.83 -14.17
N HIS A 82 -18.51 28.52 -13.49
CA HIS A 82 -17.21 28.90 -14.03
C HIS A 82 -16.07 28.15 -13.30
N ALA A 83 -16.33 26.94 -12.79
CA ALA A 83 -15.32 26.10 -12.16
C ALA A 83 -14.13 25.93 -13.12
N ASP A 84 -12.96 26.33 -12.65
CA ASP A 84 -11.72 26.11 -13.39
C ASP A 84 -11.62 24.60 -13.74
N PRO A 85 -11.49 24.23 -15.02
CA PRO A 85 -11.38 22.83 -15.42
C PRO A 85 -10.25 22.10 -14.66
N SER A 86 -9.22 22.81 -14.24
CA SER A 86 -8.13 22.25 -13.43
C SER A 86 -8.59 21.81 -12.04
N LEU A 87 -9.55 22.50 -11.44
CA LEU A 87 -10.14 22.14 -10.15
C LEU A 87 -10.96 20.85 -10.27
N VAL A 88 -11.78 20.76 -11.32
CA VAL A 88 -12.59 19.56 -11.59
C VAL A 88 -11.68 18.35 -11.80
N ALA A 89 -10.68 18.46 -12.66
CA ALA A 89 -9.74 17.38 -12.93
C ALA A 89 -8.97 16.92 -11.67
N LYS A 90 -8.57 17.87 -10.80
CA LYS A 90 -7.92 17.53 -9.52
C LYS A 90 -8.89 16.85 -8.54
N ALA A 91 -10.15 17.29 -8.48
CA ALA A 91 -11.15 16.67 -7.63
C ALA A 91 -11.47 15.24 -8.08
N GLU A 92 -11.63 15.01 -9.39
CA GLU A 92 -11.80 13.68 -9.97
C GLU A 92 -10.58 12.78 -9.66
N ARG A 93 -9.37 13.32 -9.80
CA ARG A 93 -8.14 12.61 -9.47
C ARG A 93 -8.08 12.23 -8.00
N LEU A 94 -8.44 13.14 -7.09
CA LEU A 94 -8.50 12.88 -5.66
C LEU A 94 -9.44 11.72 -5.33
N VAL A 95 -10.65 11.73 -5.91
CA VAL A 95 -11.63 10.64 -5.74
C VAL A 95 -11.06 9.32 -6.24
N LEU A 96 -10.48 9.30 -7.43
CA LEU A 96 -9.88 8.09 -8.00
C LEU A 96 -8.76 7.54 -7.10
N VAL A 97 -7.85 8.39 -6.65
CA VAL A 97 -6.73 7.98 -5.80
C VAL A 97 -7.21 7.45 -4.45
N ARG A 98 -8.19 8.13 -3.82
CA ARG A 98 -8.84 7.65 -2.58
C ARG A 98 -9.37 6.23 -2.72
N TRP A 99 -10.12 5.94 -3.79
CA TRP A 99 -10.67 4.61 -4.02
C TRP A 99 -9.59 3.56 -4.29
N LYS A 100 -8.53 3.90 -5.03
CA LYS A 100 -7.38 3.01 -5.23
C LYS A 100 -6.72 2.64 -3.91
N ILE A 101 -6.48 3.62 -3.03
CA ILE A 101 -5.91 3.37 -1.70
C ILE A 101 -6.84 2.44 -0.91
N ARG A 102 -8.14 2.77 -0.84
CA ARG A 102 -9.11 1.97 -0.10
C ARG A 102 -9.17 0.50 -0.55
N LEU A 103 -9.05 0.24 -1.86
CA LEU A 103 -8.99 -1.12 -2.41
C LEU A 103 -7.70 -1.87 -2.03
N MET A 104 -6.64 -1.17 -1.69
CA MET A 104 -5.38 -1.77 -1.23
C MET A 104 -5.35 -2.02 0.27
N LEU A 105 -6.19 -1.35 1.05
CA LEU A 105 -6.23 -1.47 2.50
C LEU A 105 -6.98 -2.73 2.94
N ASN A 106 -6.43 -3.42 3.95
CA ASN A 106 -7.13 -4.49 4.65
C ASN A 106 -7.98 -3.91 5.78
N LEU A 107 -9.25 -3.65 5.52
CA LEU A 107 -10.16 -3.04 6.49
C LEU A 107 -10.55 -3.95 7.67
N THR A 108 -9.92 -5.12 7.82
CA THR A 108 -10.01 -5.92 9.06
C THR A 108 -8.93 -5.54 10.08
N GLU A 109 -7.91 -4.79 9.66
CA GLU A 109 -6.82 -4.29 10.50
C GLU A 109 -7.13 -2.87 10.99
N ALA A 110 -7.06 -2.64 12.31
CA ALA A 110 -7.46 -1.37 12.92
C ALA A 110 -6.71 -0.14 12.41
N ASP A 111 -5.42 -0.29 12.12
CA ASP A 111 -4.60 0.80 11.60
C ASP A 111 -4.87 1.11 10.11
N HIS A 112 -5.29 0.12 9.31
CA HIS A 112 -5.79 0.35 7.95
C HIS A 112 -7.16 1.03 7.97
N GLN A 113 -8.04 0.66 8.91
CA GLN A 113 -9.32 1.37 9.12
C GLN A 113 -9.08 2.83 9.51
N GLU A 114 -8.13 3.08 10.42
CA GLU A 114 -7.80 4.44 10.85
C GLU A 114 -7.23 5.28 9.70
N LEU A 115 -6.39 4.71 8.85
CA LEU A 115 -5.90 5.40 7.65
C LEU A 115 -7.05 5.75 6.69
N ASP A 116 -7.97 4.81 6.42
CA ASP A 116 -9.16 5.06 5.58
C ASP A 116 -10.04 6.16 6.17
N ARG A 117 -10.24 6.15 7.50
CA ARG A 117 -11.00 7.17 8.23
C ARG A 117 -10.37 8.57 8.13
N LEU A 118 -9.06 8.67 8.33
CA LEU A 118 -8.31 9.93 8.24
C LEU A 118 -8.39 10.52 6.81
N ILE A 119 -8.18 9.68 5.80
CA ILE A 119 -8.31 10.10 4.39
C ILE A 119 -9.75 10.56 4.11
N GLY A 120 -10.74 9.80 4.58
CA GLY A 120 -12.15 10.15 4.43
C GLY A 120 -12.47 11.50 5.06
N ALA A 121 -12.04 11.72 6.29
CA ALA A 121 -12.26 12.98 7.01
C ALA A 121 -11.61 14.19 6.32
N ALA A 122 -10.37 14.05 5.83
CA ALA A 122 -9.68 15.11 5.10
C ALA A 122 -10.42 15.48 3.81
N VAL A 123 -10.88 14.50 3.04
CA VAL A 123 -11.65 14.73 1.81
C VAL A 123 -13.00 15.40 2.10
N GLU A 124 -13.71 14.98 3.16
CA GLU A 124 -15.00 15.57 3.55
C GLU A 124 -14.82 17.01 4.05
N ARG A 125 -13.79 17.30 4.85
CA ARG A 125 -13.47 18.68 5.26
C ARG A 125 -13.18 19.56 4.05
N LEU A 126 -12.29 19.11 3.17
CA LEU A 126 -11.97 19.86 1.96
C LEU A 126 -13.21 20.16 1.10
N ARG A 127 -14.20 19.27 1.11
CA ARG A 127 -15.45 19.45 0.35
C ARG A 127 -16.43 20.39 1.01
N ASN A 128 -16.61 20.29 2.32
CA ASN A 128 -17.74 20.89 3.04
C ASN A 128 -17.39 22.15 3.82
N GLU A 129 -16.14 22.29 4.29
CA GLU A 129 -15.72 23.45 5.07
C GLU A 129 -15.39 24.66 4.17
N PRO A 130 -15.61 25.89 4.62
CA PRO A 130 -15.23 27.09 3.87
C PRO A 130 -13.73 27.12 3.59
N PRO A 131 -13.31 27.73 2.47
CA PRO A 131 -11.90 28.02 2.24
C PRO A 131 -11.31 28.85 3.39
N GLY A 132 -10.03 28.58 3.72
CA GLY A 132 -9.35 29.27 4.82
C GLY A 132 -9.59 28.70 6.23
N GLU A 133 -10.63 27.88 6.43
CA GLU A 133 -10.90 27.20 7.71
C GLU A 133 -10.32 25.77 7.76
N VAL A 134 -9.93 25.23 6.62
CA VAL A 134 -9.40 23.85 6.50
C VAL A 134 -7.91 23.84 6.77
N ASP A 135 -7.50 23.29 7.91
CA ASP A 135 -6.10 22.95 8.17
C ASP A 135 -5.73 21.62 7.50
N ILE A 136 -5.50 21.69 6.18
CA ILE A 136 -5.16 20.52 5.39
C ILE A 136 -3.77 19.98 5.72
N ASP A 137 -2.86 20.79 6.23
CA ASP A 137 -1.50 20.39 6.59
C ASP A 137 -1.52 19.46 7.80
N ALA A 138 -2.38 19.74 8.80
CA ALA A 138 -2.60 18.85 9.94
C ALA A 138 -3.19 17.50 9.51
N ASP A 139 -4.11 17.50 8.53
CA ASP A 139 -4.65 16.27 7.96
C ASP A 139 -3.58 15.45 7.23
N ILE A 140 -2.80 16.10 6.36
CA ILE A 140 -1.69 15.49 5.63
C ILE A 140 -0.68 14.89 6.61
N GLU A 141 -0.34 15.59 7.68
CA GLU A 141 0.58 15.07 8.69
C GLU A 141 0.03 13.84 9.39
N SER A 142 -1.26 13.85 9.76
CA SER A 142 -1.93 12.73 10.42
C SER A 142 -1.99 11.51 9.52
N ILE A 143 -2.36 11.67 8.25
CA ILE A 143 -2.35 10.63 7.22
C ILE A 143 -0.93 10.08 7.03
N SER A 144 0.07 10.96 6.90
CA SER A 144 1.47 10.58 6.72
C SER A 144 2.01 9.76 7.90
N ARG A 145 1.69 10.15 9.13
CA ARG A 145 2.10 9.46 10.36
C ARG A 145 1.51 8.05 10.41
N GLN A 146 0.21 7.92 10.15
CA GLN A 146 -0.47 6.63 10.11
C GLN A 146 0.07 5.72 9.01
N ALA A 147 0.23 6.27 7.81
CA ALA A 147 0.79 5.55 6.66
C ALA A 147 2.21 5.04 6.90
N LYS A 148 3.09 5.86 7.50
CA LYS A 148 4.46 5.46 7.86
C LYS A 148 4.46 4.26 8.82
N GLY A 149 3.55 4.19 9.77
CA GLY A 149 3.40 3.05 10.68
C GLY A 149 3.08 1.76 9.93
N ILE A 150 2.10 1.81 9.03
CA ILE A 150 1.69 0.67 8.19
C ILE A 150 2.85 0.22 7.30
N LEU A 151 3.42 1.14 6.52
CA LEU A 151 4.50 0.83 5.57
C LEU A 151 5.73 0.25 6.27
N LYS A 152 6.10 0.76 7.46
CA LYS A 152 7.20 0.22 8.26
C LYS A 152 6.92 -1.21 8.70
N ARG A 153 5.72 -1.50 9.20
CA ARG A 153 5.35 -2.85 9.64
C ARG A 153 5.38 -3.83 8.47
N GLU A 154 4.83 -3.46 7.32
CA GLU A 154 4.85 -4.30 6.14
C GLU A 154 6.27 -4.54 5.62
N TRP A 155 7.14 -3.52 5.67
CA TRP A 155 8.55 -3.65 5.36
C TRP A 155 9.28 -4.63 6.29
N GLU A 156 8.97 -4.60 7.60
CA GLU A 156 9.52 -5.57 8.56
C GLU A 156 9.05 -7.01 8.27
N ARG A 157 7.80 -7.17 7.78
CA ARG A 157 7.30 -8.47 7.31
C ARG A 157 8.07 -8.97 6.07
N VAL A 158 8.34 -8.08 5.11
CA VAL A 158 9.17 -8.40 3.93
C VAL A 158 10.56 -8.88 4.35
N LYS A 159 11.24 -8.17 5.26
CA LYS A 159 12.57 -8.56 5.76
C LYS A 159 12.60 -9.93 6.43
N ARG A 160 11.53 -10.30 7.11
CA ARG A 160 11.41 -11.59 7.79
C ARG A 160 10.96 -12.73 6.88
N GLY A 161 10.55 -12.44 5.66
CA GLY A 161 10.04 -13.42 4.71
C GLY A 161 8.69 -14.03 5.10
N THR A 162 7.87 -13.25 5.85
CA THR A 162 6.55 -13.68 6.38
C THR A 162 5.41 -12.86 5.79
#